data_61b7bbe73a8d30a251252c986a9c1c02
#
_entry.id   61b7bbe73a8d30a251252c986a9c1c02
#
_cell.length_a   1.000
_cell.length_b   1.000
_cell.length_c   1.000
_cell.angle_alpha   90.00
_cell.angle_beta   90.00
_cell.angle_gamma   90.00
#
_symmetry.space_group_name_H-M   'P 1'
#
loop_
_entity.id
_entity.type
_entity.pdbx_description
1 polymer ?
#
loop_
_entity_poly.entity_id
_entity_poly.type
_entity_poly.pdbx_seq_one_letter_code
_entity_poly.pdbx_strand_id
1 'polypeptide(L)'
;MRAHNIAAVGAAAAAAAAAALVARALSRRSVVRHLVHIALKPNAPLKDILTEGDKMAAAMPHLIIGYERGVQCSPEPHTKGYDICCILTFRSEAERDQYHGNQAHTQFICVWIAPNCTDLCVGDFVLTVPRWKFWWDALAY
;
A
#
# COMPACT_ATOMS: atom_id res chain seq x y z
N MET A 1 -42.64 3.34 37.50
CA MET A 1 -42.62 2.82 36.10
C MET A 1 -41.65 3.53 35.13
N ARG A 2 -41.31 4.82 35.30
CA ARG A 2 -40.45 5.55 34.35
C ARG A 2 -38.94 5.19 34.39
N ALA A 3 -38.40 4.82 35.56
CA ALA A 3 -36.97 4.55 35.74
C ALA A 3 -36.52 3.25 35.04
N HIS A 4 -37.35 2.22 34.98
CA HIS A 4 -37.05 0.94 34.35
C HIS A 4 -36.93 1.05 32.81
N ASN A 5 -37.71 1.95 32.19
CA ASN A 5 -37.67 2.18 30.74
C ASN A 5 -36.37 2.88 30.29
N ILE A 6 -35.84 3.80 31.10
CA ILE A 6 -34.62 4.55 30.75
C ILE A 6 -33.41 3.63 30.79
N ALA A 7 -33.32 2.71 31.78
CA ALA A 7 -32.22 1.76 31.88
C ALA A 7 -32.25 0.74 30.70
N ALA A 8 -33.45 0.28 30.31
CA ALA A 8 -33.61 -0.66 29.19
C ALA A 8 -33.21 -0.03 27.84
N VAL A 9 -33.58 1.26 27.63
CA VAL A 9 -33.25 2.00 26.42
C VAL A 9 -31.73 2.23 26.35
N GLY A 10 -31.08 2.56 27.49
CA GLY A 10 -29.63 2.73 27.55
C GLY A 10 -28.88 1.44 27.26
N ALA A 11 -29.33 0.31 27.80
CA ALA A 11 -28.71 -1.00 27.54
C ALA A 11 -28.85 -1.42 26.06
N ALA A 12 -30.02 -1.21 25.45
CA ALA A 12 -30.24 -1.51 24.04
C ALA A 12 -29.37 -0.65 23.11
N ALA A 13 -29.22 0.64 23.43
CA ALA A 13 -28.35 1.54 22.66
C ALA A 13 -26.86 1.14 22.78
N ALA A 14 -26.40 0.75 23.98
CA ALA A 14 -25.04 0.25 24.19
C ALA A 14 -24.77 -1.05 23.43
N ALA A 15 -25.72 -1.99 23.44
CA ALA A 15 -25.62 -3.25 22.70
C ALA A 15 -25.58 -3.03 21.18
N ALA A 16 -26.40 -2.11 20.66
CA ALA A 16 -26.40 -1.75 19.24
C ALA A 16 -25.09 -1.08 18.83
N ALA A 17 -24.53 -0.19 19.65
CA ALA A 17 -23.22 0.42 19.40
C ALA A 17 -22.09 -0.61 19.41
N ALA A 18 -22.09 -1.55 20.35
CA ALA A 18 -21.11 -2.64 20.41
C ALA A 18 -21.22 -3.55 19.18
N ALA A 19 -22.43 -3.94 18.77
CA ALA A 19 -22.66 -4.72 17.57
C ALA A 19 -22.17 -4.01 16.30
N ALA A 20 -22.41 -2.69 16.19
CA ALA A 20 -21.93 -1.90 15.07
C ALA A 20 -20.39 -1.83 15.03
N LEU A 21 -19.73 -1.70 16.18
CA LEU A 21 -18.27 -1.73 16.28
C LEU A 21 -17.70 -3.08 15.84
N VAL A 22 -18.30 -4.17 16.31
CA VAL A 22 -17.92 -5.53 15.92
C VAL A 22 -18.11 -5.74 14.42
N ALA A 23 -19.27 -5.36 13.87
CA ALA A 23 -19.54 -5.46 12.44
C ALA A 23 -18.53 -4.65 11.62
N ARG A 24 -18.17 -3.45 12.08
CA ARG A 24 -17.14 -2.63 11.44
C ARG A 24 -15.75 -3.27 11.51
N ALA A 25 -15.39 -3.89 12.65
CA ALA A 25 -14.12 -4.59 12.81
C ALA A 25 -14.03 -5.84 11.92
N LEU A 26 -15.14 -6.56 11.74
CA LEU A 26 -15.23 -7.74 10.88
C LEU A 26 -15.43 -7.40 9.40
N SER A 27 -15.71 -6.13 9.06
CA SER A 27 -15.87 -5.74 7.66
C SER A 27 -14.56 -5.97 6.90
N ARG A 28 -14.69 -6.42 5.66
CA ARG A 28 -13.55 -6.58 4.76
C ARG A 28 -13.24 -5.24 4.10
N ARG A 29 -11.96 -4.97 3.91
CA ARG A 29 -11.48 -3.84 3.13
C ARG A 29 -10.64 -4.37 1.98
N SER A 30 -10.93 -3.87 0.79
CA SER A 30 -10.09 -4.13 -0.39
C SER A 30 -9.06 -3.03 -0.54
N VAL A 31 -7.86 -3.41 -0.92
CA VAL A 31 -6.79 -2.50 -1.34
C VAL A 31 -6.15 -3.04 -2.60
N VAL A 32 -5.55 -2.17 -3.38
CA VAL A 32 -4.74 -2.56 -4.54
C VAL A 32 -3.28 -2.59 -4.13
N ARG A 33 -2.61 -3.69 -4.40
CA ARG A 33 -1.16 -3.82 -4.30
C ARG A 33 -0.56 -3.72 -5.70
N HIS A 34 0.34 -2.78 -5.88
CA HIS A 34 1.10 -2.55 -7.10
C HIS A 34 2.54 -2.97 -6.85
N LEU A 35 2.94 -4.07 -7.47
CA LEU A 35 4.27 -4.65 -7.36
C LEU A 35 5.12 -4.20 -8.53
N VAL A 36 6.33 -3.76 -8.24
CA VAL A 36 7.29 -3.35 -9.27
C VAL A 36 8.63 -4.01 -8.97
N HIS A 37 9.13 -4.74 -9.94
CA HIS A 37 10.48 -5.28 -9.93
C HIS A 37 11.31 -4.59 -11.02
N ILE A 38 12.49 -4.10 -10.67
CA ILE A 38 13.35 -3.29 -11.54
C ILE A 38 14.69 -3.98 -11.68
N ALA A 39 15.10 -4.30 -12.91
CA ALA A 39 16.43 -4.69 -13.25
C ALA A 39 17.22 -3.47 -13.73
N LEU A 40 18.39 -3.25 -13.16
CA LEU A 40 19.19 -2.06 -13.41
C LEU A 40 20.30 -2.33 -14.43
N LYS A 41 20.72 -1.28 -15.11
CA LYS A 41 21.94 -1.29 -15.91
C LYS A 41 23.18 -1.41 -15.00
N PRO A 42 24.30 -1.97 -15.48
CA PRO A 42 25.56 -1.90 -14.77
C PRO A 42 25.91 -0.45 -14.37
N ASN A 43 26.37 -0.26 -13.13
CA ASN A 43 26.73 1.05 -12.58
C ASN A 43 25.55 2.05 -12.41
N ALA A 44 24.30 1.62 -12.49
CA ALA A 44 23.17 2.49 -12.16
C ALA A 44 23.29 3.00 -10.70
N PRO A 45 22.88 4.25 -10.43
CA PRO A 45 23.00 4.84 -9.09
C PRO A 45 21.92 4.32 -8.15
N LEU A 46 21.99 3.05 -7.75
CA LEU A 46 20.99 2.33 -6.95
C LEU A 46 20.51 3.12 -5.73
N LYS A 47 21.46 3.70 -4.97
CA LYS A 47 21.11 4.46 -3.74
C LYS A 47 20.28 5.69 -4.05
N ASP A 48 20.60 6.40 -5.13
CA ASP A 48 19.89 7.61 -5.52
C ASP A 48 18.51 7.25 -6.06
N ILE A 49 18.39 6.17 -6.85
CA ILE A 49 17.11 5.66 -7.35
C ILE A 49 16.17 5.32 -6.18
N LEU A 50 16.67 4.64 -5.15
CA LEU A 50 15.88 4.32 -3.96
C LEU A 50 15.45 5.60 -3.22
N THR A 51 16.36 6.55 -3.05
CA THR A 51 16.09 7.83 -2.37
C THR A 51 15.05 8.66 -3.13
N GLU A 52 15.15 8.73 -4.44
CA GLU A 52 14.19 9.48 -5.27
C GLU A 52 12.83 8.76 -5.34
N GLY A 53 12.82 7.43 -5.29
CA GLY A 53 11.60 6.65 -5.12
C GLY A 53 10.88 6.97 -3.80
N ASP A 54 11.63 7.11 -2.69
CA ASP A 54 11.07 7.52 -1.40
C ASP A 54 10.45 8.94 -1.49
N LYS A 55 11.12 9.88 -2.15
CA LYS A 55 10.61 11.24 -2.36
C LYS A 55 9.36 11.25 -3.24
N MET A 56 9.35 10.46 -4.30
CA MET A 56 8.20 10.29 -5.18
C MET A 56 6.99 9.77 -4.40
N ALA A 57 7.16 8.74 -3.59
CA ALA A 57 6.09 8.20 -2.77
C ALA A 57 5.60 9.21 -1.72
N ALA A 58 6.52 9.91 -1.05
CA ALA A 58 6.21 10.95 -0.06
C ALA A 58 5.48 12.17 -0.64
N ALA A 59 5.61 12.43 -1.94
CA ALA A 59 4.89 13.51 -2.62
C ALA A 59 3.39 13.20 -2.84
N MET A 60 2.97 11.95 -2.66
CA MET A 60 1.60 11.50 -2.94
C MET A 60 0.94 10.78 -1.74
N PRO A 61 0.98 11.33 -0.50
CA PRO A 61 0.46 10.65 0.69
C PRO A 61 -1.06 10.49 0.68
N HIS A 62 -1.74 11.24 -0.16
CA HIS A 62 -3.20 11.15 -0.34
C HIS A 62 -3.60 9.96 -1.23
N LEU A 63 -2.71 9.45 -2.08
CA LEU A 63 -2.92 8.29 -2.96
C LEU A 63 -2.28 7.04 -2.38
N ILE A 64 -0.99 7.10 -2.02
CA ILE A 64 -0.20 5.96 -1.56
C ILE A 64 -0.40 5.80 -0.06
N ILE A 65 -1.07 4.72 0.36
CA ILE A 65 -1.32 4.40 1.77
C ILE A 65 -0.31 3.41 2.36
N GLY A 66 0.56 2.87 1.53
CA GLY A 66 1.68 2.00 1.92
C GLY A 66 2.73 2.00 0.82
N TYR A 67 3.99 2.09 1.22
CA TYR A 67 5.14 2.01 0.32
C TYR A 67 6.24 1.20 0.98
N GLU A 68 6.58 0.09 0.35
CA GLU A 68 7.63 -0.82 0.78
C GLU A 68 8.59 -0.98 -0.39
N ARG A 69 9.89 -0.94 -0.12
CA ARG A 69 10.89 -1.17 -1.15
C ARG A 69 12.16 -1.75 -0.56
N GLY A 70 12.89 -2.48 -1.37
CA GLY A 70 14.16 -3.06 -0.97
C GLY A 70 15.00 -3.53 -2.13
N VAL A 71 16.25 -3.83 -1.82
CA VAL A 71 17.15 -4.50 -2.74
C VAL A 71 16.88 -6.00 -2.67
N GLN A 72 16.86 -6.64 -3.84
CA GLN A 72 16.68 -8.09 -3.95
C GLN A 72 17.80 -8.82 -3.18
N CYS A 73 17.41 -9.78 -2.34
CA CYS A 73 18.33 -10.55 -1.50
C CYS A 73 18.03 -12.06 -1.47
N SER A 74 17.12 -12.56 -2.33
CA SER A 74 16.83 -13.99 -2.40
C SER A 74 18.03 -14.77 -2.93
N PRO A 75 18.42 -15.89 -2.30
CA PRO A 75 19.45 -16.79 -2.80
C PRO A 75 18.95 -17.72 -3.91
N GLU A 76 17.65 -17.68 -4.24
CA GLU A 76 17.07 -18.59 -5.23
C GLU A 76 17.44 -18.21 -6.66
N PRO A 77 17.57 -19.21 -7.57
CA PRO A 77 17.98 -18.96 -8.96
C PRO A 77 16.90 -18.33 -9.83
N HIS A 78 15.75 -17.99 -9.26
CA HIS A 78 14.57 -17.50 -9.98
C HIS A 78 14.34 -15.98 -9.89
N THR A 79 15.35 -15.23 -9.46
CA THR A 79 15.28 -13.76 -9.29
C THR A 79 15.13 -12.99 -10.60
N LYS A 80 15.39 -13.63 -11.75
CA LYS A 80 15.30 -13.04 -13.10
C LYS A 80 16.19 -11.81 -13.30
N GLY A 81 17.18 -11.57 -12.41
CA GLY A 81 18.08 -10.42 -12.50
C GLY A 81 17.49 -9.10 -12.06
N TYR A 82 16.35 -9.12 -11.34
CA TYR A 82 15.82 -7.91 -10.74
C TYR A 82 16.62 -7.51 -9.50
N ASP A 83 16.92 -6.22 -9.38
CA ASP A 83 17.73 -5.63 -8.30
C ASP A 83 16.88 -4.97 -7.21
N ILE A 84 15.76 -4.38 -7.60
CA ILE A 84 14.84 -3.65 -6.69
C ILE A 84 13.46 -4.28 -6.73
N CYS A 85 12.85 -4.41 -5.55
CA CYS A 85 11.46 -4.78 -5.38
C CYS A 85 10.73 -3.68 -4.65
N CYS A 86 9.57 -3.25 -5.17
CA CYS A 86 8.69 -2.27 -4.56
C CYS A 86 7.26 -2.79 -4.46
N ILE A 87 6.56 -2.41 -3.39
CA ILE A 87 5.13 -2.63 -3.24
C ILE A 87 4.49 -1.31 -2.84
N LEU A 88 3.58 -0.82 -3.67
CA LEU A 88 2.75 0.33 -3.35
C LEU A 88 1.34 -0.15 -3.04
N THR A 89 0.68 0.50 -2.09
CA THR A 89 -0.68 0.17 -1.68
C THR A 89 -1.59 1.37 -1.89
N PHE A 90 -2.71 1.13 -2.55
CA PHE A 90 -3.74 2.11 -2.83
C PHE A 90 -5.09 1.65 -2.25
N ARG A 91 -6.00 2.58 -1.95
CA ARG A 91 -7.35 2.24 -1.46
C ARG A 91 -8.23 1.66 -2.57
N SER A 92 -7.91 1.96 -3.84
CA SER A 92 -8.70 1.55 -5.00
C SER A 92 -7.86 1.56 -6.29
N GLU A 93 -8.36 0.93 -7.33
CA GLU A 93 -7.80 1.01 -8.69
C GLU A 93 -7.80 2.45 -9.21
N ALA A 94 -8.84 3.23 -8.90
CA ALA A 94 -8.90 4.63 -9.31
C ALA A 94 -7.78 5.49 -8.69
N GLU A 95 -7.38 5.23 -7.42
CA GLU A 95 -6.23 5.91 -6.81
C GLU A 95 -4.90 5.46 -7.45
N ARG A 96 -4.75 4.17 -7.77
CA ARG A 96 -3.60 3.66 -8.52
C ARG A 96 -3.50 4.31 -9.91
N ASP A 97 -4.63 4.48 -10.61
CA ASP A 97 -4.66 5.12 -11.93
C ASP A 97 -4.29 6.61 -11.84
N GLN A 98 -4.74 7.31 -10.80
CA GLN A 98 -4.31 8.69 -10.53
C GLN A 98 -2.81 8.77 -10.23
N TYR A 99 -2.24 7.80 -9.51
CA TYR A 99 -0.81 7.70 -9.28
C TYR A 99 -0.04 7.59 -10.61
N HIS A 100 -0.47 6.73 -11.53
CA HIS A 100 0.18 6.58 -12.84
C HIS A 100 0.18 7.90 -13.65
N GLY A 101 -0.89 8.68 -13.58
CA GLY A 101 -1.00 9.99 -14.24
C GLY A 101 -0.33 11.15 -13.48
N ASN A 102 0.21 10.91 -12.29
CA ASN A 102 0.78 11.98 -11.47
C ASN A 102 2.15 12.44 -11.98
N GLN A 103 2.37 13.75 -11.94
CA GLN A 103 3.62 14.36 -12.41
C GLN A 103 4.85 13.84 -11.66
N ALA A 104 4.76 13.64 -10.33
CA ALA A 104 5.87 13.14 -9.54
C ALA A 104 6.27 11.72 -9.95
N HIS A 105 5.29 10.83 -10.24
CA HIS A 105 5.55 9.50 -10.79
C HIS A 105 6.19 9.60 -12.17
N THR A 106 5.61 10.37 -13.10
CA THR A 106 6.14 10.53 -14.45
C THR A 106 7.58 11.04 -14.44
N GLN A 107 7.85 12.05 -13.61
CA GLN A 107 9.20 12.59 -13.45
C GLN A 107 10.18 11.55 -12.91
N PHE A 108 9.80 10.78 -11.90
CA PHE A 108 10.64 9.71 -11.36
C PHE A 108 10.96 8.66 -12.43
N ILE A 109 9.97 8.21 -13.19
CA ILE A 109 10.17 7.25 -14.28
C ILE A 109 11.11 7.81 -15.35
N CYS A 110 10.87 9.03 -15.83
CA CYS A 110 11.66 9.61 -16.92
C CYS A 110 13.11 9.92 -16.53
N VAL A 111 13.33 10.40 -15.29
CA VAL A 111 14.66 10.86 -14.85
C VAL A 111 15.50 9.73 -14.26
N TRP A 112 14.87 8.81 -13.53
CA TRP A 112 15.59 7.82 -12.72
C TRP A 112 15.44 6.38 -13.22
N ILE A 113 14.26 5.98 -13.68
CA ILE A 113 14.04 4.58 -14.09
C ILE A 113 14.42 4.36 -15.54
N ALA A 114 13.82 5.10 -16.47
CA ALA A 114 14.05 4.86 -17.90
C ALA A 114 15.51 4.90 -18.34
N PRO A 115 16.37 5.83 -17.88
CA PRO A 115 17.79 5.83 -18.27
C PRO A 115 18.61 4.72 -17.62
N ASN A 116 18.18 4.18 -16.47
CA ASN A 116 18.96 3.24 -15.65
C ASN A 116 18.41 1.80 -15.61
N CYS A 117 17.25 1.55 -16.20
CA CYS A 117 16.58 0.26 -16.19
C CYS A 117 16.91 -0.55 -17.45
N THR A 118 17.05 -1.86 -17.29
CA THR A 118 17.16 -2.83 -18.40
C THR A 118 15.85 -3.60 -18.60
N ASP A 119 15.12 -3.84 -17.50
CA ASP A 119 13.85 -4.55 -17.52
C ASP A 119 12.96 -4.12 -16.34
N LEU A 120 11.66 -4.19 -16.53
CA LEU A 120 10.65 -3.81 -15.55
C LEU A 120 9.52 -4.85 -15.56
N CYS A 121 9.20 -5.39 -14.39
CA CYS A 121 8.03 -6.24 -14.23
C CYS A 121 7.04 -5.58 -13.28
N VAL A 122 5.81 -5.41 -13.73
CA VAL A 122 4.74 -4.80 -12.95
C VAL A 122 3.57 -5.75 -12.84
N GLY A 123 3.02 -5.88 -11.64
CA GLY A 123 1.83 -6.68 -11.38
C GLY A 123 0.94 -6.03 -10.33
N ASP A 124 -0.35 -6.01 -10.60
CA ASP A 124 -1.36 -5.52 -9.68
C ASP A 124 -2.26 -6.65 -9.19
N PHE A 125 -2.66 -6.59 -7.94
CA PHE A 125 -3.72 -7.45 -7.43
C PHE A 125 -4.56 -6.75 -6.37
N VAL A 126 -5.83 -7.15 -6.28
CA VAL A 126 -6.73 -6.69 -5.23
C VAL A 126 -6.63 -7.63 -4.04
N LEU A 127 -6.19 -7.08 -2.91
CA LEU A 127 -6.15 -7.79 -1.64
C LEU A 127 -7.39 -7.44 -0.82
N THR A 128 -8.16 -8.44 -0.43
CA THR A 128 -9.31 -8.29 0.47
C THR A 128 -8.96 -8.86 1.84
N VAL A 129 -8.84 -8.00 2.83
CA VAL A 129 -8.47 -8.37 4.20
C VAL A 129 -9.54 -7.96 5.21
N PRO A 130 -9.72 -8.69 6.32
CA PRO A 130 -10.50 -8.21 7.44
C PRO A 130 -9.93 -6.89 7.95
N ARG A 131 -10.81 -5.96 8.30
CA ARG A 131 -10.42 -4.60 8.70
C ARG A 131 -9.51 -4.57 9.93
N TRP A 132 -9.69 -5.50 10.89
CA TRP A 132 -8.85 -5.62 12.09
C TRP A 132 -7.39 -5.94 11.77
N LYS A 133 -7.12 -6.72 10.70
CA LYS A 133 -5.75 -7.07 10.29
C LYS A 133 -4.97 -5.84 9.77
N PHE A 134 -5.68 -4.87 9.22
CA PHE A 134 -5.10 -3.61 8.74
C PHE A 134 -4.50 -2.73 9.85
N TRP A 135 -5.03 -2.85 11.09
CA TRP A 135 -4.55 -2.10 12.24
C TRP A 135 -3.26 -2.68 12.83
N TRP A 136 -3.10 -4.01 12.79
CA TRP A 136 -1.90 -4.67 13.26
C TRP A 136 -0.71 -4.43 12.34
N ASP A 137 -0.92 -4.43 11.03
CA ASP A 137 0.12 -4.16 10.04
C ASP A 137 0.60 -2.69 10.12
N ALA A 138 -0.28 -1.75 10.49
CA ALA A 138 0.07 -0.34 10.69
C ALA A 138 0.84 -0.05 11.99
N LEU A 139 0.84 -0.99 12.95
CA LEU A 139 1.56 -0.87 14.24
C LEU A 139 2.87 -1.66 14.25
N ALA A 140 3.17 -2.40 13.19
CA ALA A 140 4.35 -3.27 13.11
C ALA A 140 5.57 -2.59 12.45
N TYR A 141 5.45 -1.30 12.05
CA TYR A 141 6.54 -0.51 11.46
C TYR A 141 6.76 0.80 12.19
#